data_8254d646a2604c6fd92c20a69fd2bfeb
#
_entry.id   8254d646a2604c6fd92c20a69fd2bfeb
#
_cell.length_a   1.000
_cell.length_b   1.000
_cell.length_c   1.000
_cell.angle_alpha   90.00
_cell.angle_beta   90.00
_cell.angle_gamma   90.00
#
_symmetry.space_group_name_H-M   'P 1'
#
loop_
_entity.id
_entity.type
_entity.pdbx_description
1 polymer ?
#
loop_
_entity_poly.entity_id
_entity_poly.type
_entity_poly.pdbx_seq_one_letter_code
_entity_poly.pdbx_strand_id
1 'polypeptide(L)'
;MQHNPGNTSRETWQPDTYRPAHGGFKASQLLFQSQLVFIVDFDGFCLADPALDVGYFLAYLRPSGLWYQRAGMRQWFEAAASVFITAYRQAMLAHGIDPASVDDILQSTRLCEAALLFKIATRRANRLNSPRPKELSAMLEEIALCLSDDARRE
;
A
#
# COMPACT_ATOMS: atom_id res chain seq x y z
N MET A 1 -9.74 41.38 26.37
CA MET A 1 -10.23 40.25 25.57
C MET A 1 -9.18 39.95 24.49
N GLN A 2 -8.31 38.97 24.73
CA GLN A 2 -7.28 38.56 23.77
C GLN A 2 -7.82 37.37 23.01
N HIS A 3 -8.00 37.54 21.69
CA HIS A 3 -8.30 36.43 20.77
C HIS A 3 -7.03 35.61 20.58
N ASN A 4 -7.09 34.37 20.98
CA ASN A 4 -6.09 33.36 20.64
C ASN A 4 -6.46 32.74 19.26
N PRO A 5 -5.69 32.96 18.20
CA PRO A 5 -5.95 32.28 16.94
C PRO A 5 -5.49 30.84 17.07
N GLY A 6 -6.46 29.92 16.95
CA GLY A 6 -6.24 28.48 16.99
C GLY A 6 -5.09 28.04 16.07
N ASN A 7 -4.21 27.29 16.65
CA ASN A 7 -3.11 26.58 15.99
C ASN A 7 -3.72 25.48 15.11
N THR A 8 -4.07 25.79 13.88
CA THR A 8 -4.22 24.78 12.84
C THR A 8 -2.81 24.35 12.46
N SER A 9 -2.38 23.24 13.03
CA SER A 9 -1.21 22.52 12.55
C SER A 9 -1.45 22.17 11.09
N ARG A 10 -0.98 23.03 10.18
CA ARG A 10 -0.76 22.65 8.78
C ARG A 10 0.22 21.50 8.85
N GLU A 11 -0.20 20.30 8.46
CA GLU A 11 0.72 19.24 8.10
C GLU A 11 1.66 19.82 7.08
N THR A 12 2.84 20.19 7.52
CA THR A 12 3.88 20.71 6.63
C THR A 12 4.38 19.52 5.84
N TRP A 13 4.09 19.53 4.53
CA TRP A 13 4.71 18.63 3.57
C TRP A 13 6.23 18.60 3.82
N GLN A 14 6.77 17.42 4.19
CA GLN A 14 8.17 17.26 4.56
C GLN A 14 8.91 16.51 3.45
N PRO A 15 9.53 17.20 2.48
CA PRO A 15 10.27 16.59 1.39
C PRO A 15 11.50 15.80 1.87
N ASP A 16 11.99 16.06 3.09
CA ASP A 16 13.17 15.39 3.66
C ASP A 16 12.96 13.90 3.95
N THR A 17 11.71 13.43 4.00
CA THR A 17 11.36 12.01 4.18
C THR A 17 11.34 11.23 2.88
N TYR A 18 11.37 11.90 1.71
CA TYR A 18 11.28 11.25 0.42
C TYR A 18 12.54 10.46 0.09
N ARG A 19 12.33 9.31 -0.50
CA ARG A 19 13.39 8.38 -0.92
C ARG A 19 13.15 7.97 -2.38
N PRO A 20 14.19 7.45 -3.08
CA PRO A 20 13.98 6.82 -4.36
C PRO A 20 12.94 5.70 -4.24
N ALA A 21 11.89 5.82 -5.03
CA ALA A 21 10.79 4.87 -5.10
C ALA A 21 10.64 4.32 -6.51
N HIS A 22 10.25 3.08 -6.64
CA HIS A 22 9.93 2.45 -7.92
C HIS A 22 8.70 3.11 -8.58
N GLY A 23 7.77 3.64 -7.76
CA GLY A 23 6.58 4.35 -8.20
C GLY A 23 5.46 3.45 -8.76
N GLY A 24 5.64 2.13 -8.67
CA GLY A 24 4.68 1.15 -9.18
C GLY A 24 4.98 -0.29 -8.79
N PHE A 25 5.69 -0.50 -7.68
CA PHE A 25 6.20 -1.80 -7.23
C PHE A 25 5.08 -2.81 -7.00
N LYS A 26 5.17 -3.97 -7.65
CA LYS A 26 4.21 -5.07 -7.55
C LYS A 26 4.86 -6.41 -7.86
N ALA A 27 4.27 -7.51 -7.39
CA ALA A 27 4.82 -8.85 -7.52
C ALA A 27 5.10 -9.26 -9.00
N SER A 28 4.32 -8.77 -9.96
CA SER A 28 4.54 -9.06 -11.38
C SER A 28 5.78 -8.39 -11.99
N GLN A 29 6.47 -7.52 -11.24
CA GLN A 29 7.73 -6.88 -11.64
C GLN A 29 8.96 -7.55 -11.01
N LEU A 30 8.75 -8.66 -10.30
CA LEU A 30 9.81 -9.46 -9.73
C LEU A 30 10.09 -10.65 -10.64
N LEU A 31 11.33 -10.75 -11.11
CA LEU A 31 11.81 -11.89 -11.89
C LEU A 31 12.78 -12.69 -11.02
N PHE A 32 12.53 -13.97 -10.92
CA PHE A 32 13.34 -14.90 -10.12
C PHE A 32 14.19 -15.77 -11.04
N GLN A 33 15.49 -15.80 -10.79
CA GLN A 33 16.43 -16.69 -11.48
C GLN A 33 17.37 -17.29 -10.45
N SER A 34 17.20 -18.56 -10.14
CA SER A 34 17.96 -19.26 -9.07
C SER A 34 17.84 -18.52 -7.72
N GLN A 35 18.92 -17.96 -7.21
CA GLN A 35 18.96 -17.20 -5.95
C GLN A 35 18.84 -15.67 -6.16
N LEU A 36 18.71 -15.24 -7.40
CA LEU A 36 18.66 -13.81 -7.75
C LEU A 36 17.21 -13.34 -7.95
N VAL A 37 16.95 -12.13 -7.49
CA VAL A 37 15.69 -11.43 -7.73
C VAL A 37 16.01 -10.15 -8.50
N PHE A 38 15.37 -9.99 -9.65
CA PHE A 38 15.46 -8.78 -10.46
C PHE A 38 14.18 -7.99 -10.34
N ILE A 39 14.30 -6.68 -10.24
CA ILE A 39 13.19 -5.75 -10.28
C ILE A 39 13.22 -5.07 -11.64
N VAL A 40 12.07 -4.99 -12.32
CA VAL A 40 11.93 -4.41 -13.66
C VAL A 40 10.80 -3.38 -13.70
N ASP A 41 10.70 -2.62 -14.82
CA ASP A 41 9.61 -1.67 -15.07
C ASP A 41 9.69 -0.41 -14.18
N PHE A 42 10.85 0.27 -14.24
CA PHE A 42 11.12 1.51 -13.49
C PHE A 42 10.56 2.78 -14.15
N ASP A 43 9.58 2.66 -15.03
CA ASP A 43 8.98 3.82 -15.74
C ASP A 43 8.36 4.85 -14.77
N GLY A 44 7.95 4.40 -13.58
CA GLY A 44 7.40 5.25 -12.51
C GLY A 44 8.42 5.78 -11.51
N PHE A 45 9.72 5.55 -11.74
CA PHE A 45 10.77 5.92 -10.76
C PHE A 45 10.70 7.39 -10.37
N CYS A 46 10.66 7.67 -9.08
CA CYS A 46 10.50 9.01 -8.54
C CYS A 46 11.06 9.12 -7.11
N LEU A 47 11.10 10.35 -6.60
CA LEU A 47 11.25 10.59 -5.17
C LEU A 47 9.86 10.62 -4.53
N ALA A 48 9.60 9.75 -3.58
CA ALA A 48 8.32 9.65 -2.89
C ALA A 48 8.48 9.18 -1.44
N ASP A 49 7.38 9.21 -0.71
CA ASP A 49 7.27 8.52 0.58
C ASP A 49 7.48 7.01 0.35
N PRO A 50 8.36 6.34 1.11
CA PRO A 50 8.57 4.89 1.02
C PRO A 50 7.29 4.07 1.15
N ALA A 51 6.28 4.58 1.86
CA ALA A 51 4.96 3.96 1.98
C ALA A 51 4.25 3.74 0.64
N LEU A 52 4.61 4.52 -0.40
CA LEU A 52 4.02 4.40 -1.73
C LEU A 52 4.25 3.01 -2.32
N ASP A 53 5.49 2.54 -2.37
CA ASP A 53 5.81 1.24 -2.97
C ASP A 53 5.32 0.07 -2.12
N VAL A 54 5.36 0.19 -0.80
CA VAL A 54 4.77 -0.80 0.11
C VAL A 54 3.27 -0.91 -0.11
N GLY A 55 2.57 0.23 -0.19
CA GLY A 55 1.14 0.28 -0.49
C GLY A 55 0.80 -0.27 -1.89
N TYR A 56 1.64 0.03 -2.89
CA TYR A 56 1.51 -0.55 -4.24
C TYR A 56 1.59 -2.07 -4.20
N PHE A 57 2.60 -2.61 -3.54
CA PHE A 57 2.78 -4.05 -3.45
C PHE A 57 1.57 -4.71 -2.79
N LEU A 58 1.10 -4.20 -1.66
CA LEU A 58 -0.04 -4.74 -0.93
C LEU A 58 -1.34 -4.64 -1.74
N ALA A 59 -1.62 -3.48 -2.35
CA ALA A 59 -2.82 -3.29 -3.16
C ALA A 59 -2.91 -4.27 -4.35
N TYR A 60 -1.77 -4.58 -4.98
CA TYR A 60 -1.70 -5.53 -6.09
C TYR A 60 -1.55 -7.00 -5.65
N LEU A 61 -1.11 -7.25 -4.42
CA LEU A 61 -1.11 -8.58 -3.82
C LEU A 61 -2.54 -9.01 -3.48
N ARG A 62 -3.43 -8.05 -3.14
CA ARG A 62 -4.84 -8.36 -2.87
C ARG A 62 -5.48 -9.04 -4.08
N PRO A 63 -6.14 -10.19 -3.87
CA PRO A 63 -6.89 -10.83 -4.93
C PRO A 63 -8.00 -9.87 -5.40
N SER A 64 -8.17 -9.74 -6.70
CA SER A 64 -9.17 -8.85 -7.25
C SER A 64 -10.57 -9.47 -7.24
N GLY A 65 -11.55 -8.72 -6.76
CA GLY A 65 -12.97 -8.94 -7.00
C GLY A 65 -13.49 -10.31 -6.57
N LEU A 66 -13.99 -11.08 -7.51
CA LEU A 66 -14.60 -12.39 -7.26
C LEU A 66 -13.69 -13.43 -6.57
N TRP A 67 -12.37 -13.22 -6.59
CA TRP A 67 -11.43 -14.09 -5.90
C TRP A 67 -11.52 -13.95 -4.37
N TYR A 68 -11.89 -12.78 -3.88
CA TYR A 68 -12.11 -12.53 -2.45
C TYR A 68 -13.24 -13.38 -1.86
N GLN A 69 -14.22 -13.74 -2.68
CA GLN A 69 -15.35 -14.57 -2.28
C GLN A 69 -14.99 -16.06 -2.17
N ARG A 70 -13.80 -16.47 -2.64
CA ARG A 70 -13.33 -17.84 -2.48
C ARG A 70 -12.85 -18.05 -1.04
N ALA A 71 -13.29 -19.15 -0.44
CA ALA A 71 -12.84 -19.55 0.90
C ALA A 71 -11.30 -19.58 0.96
N GLY A 72 -10.74 -18.98 2.02
CA GLY A 72 -9.30 -18.95 2.28
C GLY A 72 -8.50 -17.85 1.57
N MET A 73 -9.06 -17.14 0.59
CA MET A 73 -8.29 -16.10 -0.14
C MET A 73 -7.94 -14.89 0.73
N ARG A 74 -8.83 -14.49 1.64
CA ARG A 74 -8.53 -13.43 2.60
C ARG A 74 -7.39 -13.84 3.53
N GLN A 75 -7.49 -15.02 4.14
CA GLN A 75 -6.45 -15.55 5.03
C GLN A 75 -5.10 -15.69 4.31
N TRP A 76 -5.13 -16.14 3.05
CA TRP A 76 -3.92 -16.19 2.23
C TRP A 76 -3.30 -14.80 2.06
N PHE A 77 -4.12 -13.79 1.71
CA PHE A 77 -3.63 -12.43 1.56
C PHE A 77 -3.06 -11.88 2.87
N GLU A 78 -3.78 -12.04 3.98
CA GLU A 78 -3.36 -11.56 5.29
C GLU A 78 -2.02 -12.19 5.71
N ALA A 79 -1.87 -13.50 5.52
CA ALA A 79 -0.62 -14.19 5.78
C ALA A 79 0.53 -13.69 4.88
N ALA A 80 0.30 -13.52 3.58
CA ALA A 80 1.30 -13.03 2.65
C ALA A 80 1.69 -11.57 2.93
N ALA A 81 0.71 -10.71 3.25
CA ALA A 81 0.94 -9.32 3.65
C ALA A 81 1.75 -9.24 4.95
N SER A 82 1.42 -10.06 5.94
CA SER A 82 2.16 -10.13 7.21
C SER A 82 3.62 -10.52 7.01
N VAL A 83 3.89 -11.53 6.19
CA VAL A 83 5.27 -11.94 5.84
C VAL A 83 6.03 -10.80 5.17
N PHE A 84 5.40 -10.14 4.21
CA PHE A 84 6.02 -9.02 3.49
C PHE A 84 6.32 -7.83 4.41
N ILE A 85 5.37 -7.40 5.24
CA ILE A 85 5.53 -6.29 6.18
C ILE A 85 6.61 -6.61 7.21
N THR A 86 6.62 -7.83 7.74
CA THR A 86 7.63 -8.28 8.72
C THR A 86 9.03 -8.24 8.10
N ALA A 87 9.19 -8.78 6.90
CA ALA A 87 10.47 -8.78 6.19
C ALA A 87 10.92 -7.35 5.85
N TYR A 88 10.01 -6.48 5.39
CA TYR A 88 10.29 -5.07 5.13
C TYR A 88 10.78 -4.36 6.40
N ARG A 89 10.03 -4.50 7.51
CA ARG A 89 10.43 -3.93 8.80
C ARG A 89 11.82 -4.40 9.22
N GLN A 90 12.09 -5.69 9.17
CA GLN A 90 13.39 -6.26 9.54
C GLN A 90 14.52 -5.70 8.66
N ALA A 91 14.29 -5.60 7.36
CA ALA A 91 15.28 -5.04 6.43
C ALA A 91 15.57 -3.57 6.72
N MET A 92 14.53 -2.75 6.95
CA MET A 92 14.71 -1.32 7.28
C MET A 92 15.51 -1.13 8.57
N LEU A 93 15.19 -1.89 9.62
CA LEU A 93 15.91 -1.86 10.89
C LEU A 93 17.38 -2.33 10.72
N ALA A 94 17.61 -3.38 9.93
CA ALA A 94 18.96 -3.87 9.65
C ALA A 94 19.82 -2.86 8.87
N HIS A 95 19.19 -1.98 8.09
CA HIS A 95 19.84 -0.85 7.40
C HIS A 95 19.95 0.42 8.25
N GLY A 96 19.61 0.35 9.54
CA GLY A 96 19.83 1.45 10.49
C GLY A 96 18.74 2.52 10.46
N ILE A 97 17.58 2.24 9.85
CA ILE A 97 16.42 3.14 9.96
C ILE A 97 15.85 2.98 11.38
N ASP A 98 15.57 4.10 12.02
CA ASP A 98 15.05 4.07 13.38
C ASP A 98 13.62 3.47 13.44
N PRO A 99 13.26 2.78 14.55
CA PRO A 99 11.99 2.09 14.65
C PRO A 99 10.77 3.00 14.47
N ALA A 100 10.81 4.24 14.96
CA ALA A 100 9.68 5.18 14.88
C ALA A 100 9.43 5.57 13.41
N SER A 101 10.49 5.87 12.66
CA SER A 101 10.38 6.13 11.21
C SER A 101 9.81 4.93 10.44
N VAL A 102 10.19 3.70 10.82
CA VAL A 102 9.61 2.49 10.18
C VAL A 102 8.14 2.36 10.50
N ASP A 103 7.73 2.65 11.74
CA ASP A 103 6.32 2.63 12.16
C ASP A 103 5.50 3.68 11.42
N ASP A 104 6.01 4.89 11.24
CA ASP A 104 5.38 5.97 10.48
C ASP A 104 5.17 5.58 9.01
N ILE A 105 6.18 4.97 8.37
CA ILE A 105 6.07 4.45 7.00
C ILE A 105 4.96 3.40 6.92
N LEU A 106 4.95 2.44 7.84
CA LEU A 106 3.96 1.37 7.84
C LEU A 106 2.54 1.89 8.13
N GLN A 107 2.41 2.92 8.95
CA GLN A 107 1.13 3.60 9.18
C GLN A 107 0.65 4.31 7.90
N SER A 108 1.53 5.06 7.24
CA SER A 108 1.24 5.76 5.98
C SER A 108 0.91 4.80 4.84
N THR A 109 1.46 3.58 4.87
CA THR A 109 1.20 2.52 3.88
C THR A 109 -0.28 2.21 3.74
N ARG A 110 -1.06 2.26 4.83
CA ARG A 110 -2.51 1.98 4.80
C ARG A 110 -3.25 2.97 3.91
N LEU A 111 -2.92 4.24 4.00
CA LEU A 111 -3.50 5.29 3.16
C LEU A 111 -3.10 5.10 1.70
N CYS A 112 -1.83 4.81 1.43
CA CYS A 112 -1.34 4.53 0.09
C CYS A 112 -2.03 3.31 -0.53
N GLU A 113 -2.17 2.22 0.22
CA GLU A 113 -2.88 1.01 -0.20
C GLU A 113 -4.34 1.31 -0.54
N ALA A 114 -5.06 2.02 0.34
CA ALA A 114 -6.45 2.41 0.13
C ALA A 114 -6.63 3.27 -1.13
N ALA A 115 -5.77 4.28 -1.32
CA ALA A 115 -5.79 5.15 -2.50
C ALA A 115 -5.56 4.36 -3.80
N LEU A 116 -4.65 3.39 -3.77
CA LEU A 116 -4.36 2.53 -4.92
C LEU A 116 -5.50 1.54 -5.22
N LEU A 117 -6.12 0.97 -4.20
CA LEU A 117 -7.33 0.15 -4.37
C LEU A 117 -8.45 0.98 -5.01
N PHE A 118 -8.63 2.22 -4.58
CA PHE A 118 -9.59 3.13 -5.20
C PHE A 118 -9.27 3.41 -6.68
N LYS A 119 -8.01 3.68 -7.00
CA LYS A 119 -7.53 3.83 -8.39
C LYS A 119 -7.79 2.58 -9.24
N ILE A 120 -7.56 1.38 -8.67
CA ILE A 120 -7.83 0.11 -9.35
C ILE A 120 -9.33 -0.09 -9.56
N ALA A 121 -10.15 0.21 -8.53
CA ALA A 121 -11.61 0.11 -8.59
C ALA A 121 -12.21 0.99 -9.69
N THR A 122 -11.80 2.27 -9.73
CA THR A 122 -12.28 3.23 -10.73
C THR A 122 -11.88 2.83 -12.15
N ARG A 123 -10.65 2.36 -12.34
CA ARG A 123 -10.19 1.85 -13.66
C ARG A 123 -10.99 0.63 -14.13
N ARG A 124 -11.40 -0.24 -13.22
CA ARG A 124 -12.20 -1.43 -13.55
C ARG A 124 -13.66 -1.09 -13.81
N ALA A 125 -14.23 -0.19 -13.00
CA ALA A 125 -15.62 0.27 -13.20
C ALA A 125 -15.80 0.97 -14.55
N ASN A 126 -14.79 1.73 -14.99
CA ASN A 126 -14.82 2.51 -16.23
C ASN A 126 -14.35 1.74 -17.49
N ARG A 127 -14.11 0.44 -17.40
CA ARG A 127 -13.78 -0.35 -18.59
C ARG A 127 -14.99 -0.51 -19.49
N LEU A 128 -14.93 0.13 -20.65
CA LEU A 128 -16.00 0.12 -21.67
C LEU A 128 -16.38 -1.30 -22.13
N ASN A 129 -15.41 -2.22 -22.22
CA ASN A 129 -15.62 -3.54 -22.81
C ASN A 129 -15.94 -4.65 -21.78
N SER A 130 -15.84 -4.38 -20.50
CA SER A 130 -16.13 -5.37 -19.44
C SER A 130 -16.31 -4.68 -18.10
N PRO A 131 -17.42 -3.96 -17.90
CA PRO A 131 -17.72 -3.36 -16.60
C PRO A 131 -17.95 -4.47 -15.57
N ARG A 132 -17.33 -4.34 -14.39
CA ARG A 132 -17.47 -5.30 -13.30
C ARG A 132 -18.04 -4.63 -12.04
N PRO A 133 -19.31 -4.23 -12.06
CA PRO A 133 -19.92 -3.46 -10.96
C PRO A 133 -19.92 -4.22 -9.62
N LYS A 134 -20.03 -5.56 -9.66
CA LYS A 134 -19.96 -6.39 -8.44
C LYS A 134 -18.59 -6.36 -7.77
N GLU A 135 -17.51 -6.13 -8.51
CA GLU A 135 -16.17 -5.97 -7.94
C GLU A 135 -15.99 -4.63 -7.25
N LEU A 136 -16.73 -3.60 -7.67
CA LEU A 136 -16.63 -2.27 -7.08
C LEU A 136 -17.04 -2.26 -5.60
N SER A 137 -18.18 -2.89 -5.27
CA SER A 137 -18.64 -2.98 -3.88
C SER A 137 -17.62 -3.67 -2.98
N ALA A 138 -17.12 -4.83 -3.40
CA ALA A 138 -16.10 -5.57 -2.66
C ALA A 138 -14.81 -4.78 -2.48
N MET A 139 -14.39 -4.01 -3.50
CA MET A 139 -13.20 -3.17 -3.39
C MET A 139 -13.42 -1.96 -2.46
N LEU A 140 -14.60 -1.38 -2.42
CA LEU A 140 -14.92 -0.30 -1.47
C LEU A 140 -14.91 -0.80 -0.03
N GLU A 141 -15.39 -2.02 0.22
CA GLU A 141 -15.28 -2.68 1.53
C GLU A 141 -13.80 -2.87 1.94
N GLU A 142 -12.95 -3.32 1.03
CA GLU A 142 -11.52 -3.46 1.29
C GLU A 142 -10.82 -2.12 1.56
N ILE A 143 -11.20 -1.07 0.83
CA ILE A 143 -10.70 0.29 1.09
C ILE A 143 -11.09 0.75 2.50
N ALA A 144 -12.34 0.53 2.90
CA ALA A 144 -12.80 0.87 4.24
C ALA A 144 -12.02 0.09 5.32
N LEU A 145 -11.75 -1.19 5.10
CA LEU A 145 -10.92 -2.00 6.00
C LEU A 145 -9.49 -1.48 6.09
N CYS A 146 -8.86 -1.06 5.00
CA CYS A 146 -7.53 -0.46 5.05
C CYS A 146 -7.47 0.80 5.90
N LEU A 147 -8.55 1.58 5.93
CA LEU A 147 -8.63 2.84 6.68
C LEU A 147 -9.12 2.68 8.12
N SER A 148 -9.71 1.53 8.48
CA SER A 148 -10.14 1.26 9.85
C SER A 148 -8.95 0.91 10.76
N ASP A 149 -8.95 1.40 12.01
CA ASP A 149 -7.88 1.17 12.98
C ASP A 149 -7.79 -0.29 13.47
N ASP A 150 -8.85 -1.07 13.29
CA ASP A 150 -8.95 -2.44 13.82
C ASP A 150 -8.28 -3.50 12.94
N ALA A 151 -7.95 -3.20 11.70
CA ALA A 151 -7.60 -4.22 10.70
C ALA A 151 -6.20 -4.85 10.87
N ARG A 152 -5.34 -4.39 11.78
CA ARG A 152 -3.97 -4.92 11.95
C ARG A 152 -3.46 -4.91 13.39
N ARG A 153 -4.36 -4.97 14.38
CA ARG A 153 -3.98 -5.09 15.80
C ARG A 153 -3.96 -6.53 16.31
N GLU A 154 -4.25 -7.50 15.46
CA GLU A 154 -4.09 -8.92 15.70
C GLU A 154 -2.90 -9.46 14.90
#